data_c79374dd1d8f9a75d99919873340e3e5
#
_entry.id   c79374dd1d8f9a75d99919873340e3e5
#
_cell.length_a   1.000
_cell.length_b   1.000
_cell.length_c   1.000
_cell.angle_alpha   90.00
_cell.angle_beta   90.00
_cell.angle_gamma   90.00
#
_symmetry.space_group_name_H-M   'P 1'
#
loop_
_entity.id
_entity.type
_entity.pdbx_description
1 polymer ?
#
loop_
_entity_poly.entity_id
_entity_poly.type
_entity_poly.pdbx_seq_one_letter_code
_entity_poly.pdbx_strand_id
1 'polypeptide(L)'
;FKDGVPSDDGLDEMQKKIANIQSVKNEYSHMELKLSQMTSLAKMADDEEEPETPEKTKLVPAGIVLMVIGLLAAAVATVFSLNEKYNVKEIMFLVVGIAGVAMALCGVVMMVYGIRLNNKKQRAYIRLMAEREENIKQKEIPIQELKEQLEQIQSGITSMEHEVSQFFDSFSIEADESQYQEKLYELRTKA
;
A
#
# COMPACT_ATOMS: atom_id res chain seq x y z
N PHE A 1 -0.21 -55.79 -19.92
CA PHE A 1 -1.63 -55.90 -20.26
C PHE A 1 -1.94 -57.34 -20.65
N LYS A 2 -2.65 -58.08 -19.83
CA LYS A 2 -3.33 -59.33 -20.21
C LYS A 2 -4.80 -59.00 -20.34
N ASP A 3 -5.34 -59.26 -21.53
CA ASP A 3 -6.79 -59.18 -21.82
C ASP A 3 -7.51 -57.83 -21.57
N GLY A 4 -6.83 -56.71 -21.80
CA GLY A 4 -7.47 -55.37 -21.68
C GLY A 4 -7.70 -54.89 -20.23
N VAL A 5 -7.09 -55.57 -19.25
CA VAL A 5 -7.19 -55.21 -17.83
C VAL A 5 -5.83 -54.69 -17.36
N PRO A 6 -5.79 -53.57 -16.57
CA PRO A 6 -4.55 -53.03 -16.03
C PRO A 6 -3.88 -54.03 -15.07
N SER A 7 -2.55 -53.94 -14.96
CA SER A 7 -1.80 -54.72 -13.95
C SER A 7 -2.10 -54.18 -12.54
N ASP A 8 -1.99 -55.03 -11.51
CA ASP A 8 -2.14 -54.65 -10.12
C ASP A 8 -1.25 -53.46 -9.73
N ASP A 9 0.00 -53.45 -10.23
CA ASP A 9 0.92 -52.32 -10.02
C ASP A 9 0.41 -51.03 -10.64
N GLY A 10 -0.22 -51.08 -11.81
CA GLY A 10 -0.82 -49.89 -12.45
C GLY A 10 -2.05 -49.36 -11.71
N LEU A 11 -2.86 -50.26 -11.15
CA LEU A 11 -4.00 -49.87 -10.30
C LEU A 11 -3.56 -49.24 -8.99
N ASP A 12 -2.50 -49.80 -8.36
CA ASP A 12 -1.95 -49.22 -7.11
C ASP A 12 -1.29 -47.86 -7.34
N GLU A 13 -0.63 -47.65 -8.47
CA GLU A 13 -0.08 -46.37 -8.86
C GLU A 13 -1.20 -45.33 -9.04
N MET A 14 -2.27 -45.70 -9.75
CA MET A 14 -3.41 -44.82 -9.99
C MET A 14 -4.15 -44.48 -8.69
N GLN A 15 -4.30 -45.45 -7.79
CA GLN A 15 -4.89 -45.20 -6.47
C GLN A 15 -4.08 -44.19 -5.66
N LYS A 16 -2.75 -44.26 -5.70
CA LYS A 16 -1.87 -43.29 -5.06
C LYS A 16 -2.00 -41.91 -5.71
N LYS A 17 -2.09 -41.83 -7.04
CA LYS A 17 -2.28 -40.55 -7.76
C LYS A 17 -3.60 -39.90 -7.39
N ILE A 18 -4.71 -40.65 -7.36
CA ILE A 18 -6.03 -40.14 -6.97
C ILE A 18 -6.02 -39.62 -5.52
N ALA A 19 -5.41 -40.39 -4.60
CA ALA A 19 -5.26 -39.96 -3.21
C ALA A 19 -4.41 -38.69 -3.09
N ASN A 20 -3.35 -38.57 -3.89
CA ASN A 20 -2.50 -37.39 -3.95
C ASN A 20 -3.25 -36.17 -4.48
N ILE A 21 -4.04 -36.30 -5.54
CA ILE A 21 -4.88 -35.22 -6.07
C ILE A 21 -5.78 -34.68 -4.97
N GLN A 22 -6.42 -35.55 -4.20
CA GLN A 22 -7.33 -35.15 -3.12
C GLN A 22 -6.60 -34.42 -1.97
N SER A 23 -5.38 -34.87 -1.64
CA SER A 23 -4.52 -34.19 -0.67
C SER A 23 -4.11 -32.80 -1.14
N VAL A 24 -3.66 -32.69 -2.40
CA VAL A 24 -3.22 -31.41 -2.99
C VAL A 24 -4.40 -30.44 -3.15
N LYS A 25 -5.60 -30.93 -3.47
CA LYS A 25 -6.83 -30.09 -3.50
C LYS A 25 -7.19 -29.55 -2.13
N ASN A 26 -7.03 -30.33 -1.09
CA ASN A 26 -7.24 -29.85 0.28
C ASN A 26 -6.22 -28.76 0.66
N GLU A 27 -4.96 -28.96 0.27
CA GLU A 27 -3.92 -27.94 0.47
C GLU A 27 -4.22 -26.67 -0.31
N TYR A 28 -4.64 -26.78 -1.58
CA TYR A 28 -5.09 -25.65 -2.40
C TYR A 28 -6.21 -24.86 -1.71
N SER A 29 -7.25 -25.54 -1.23
CA SER A 29 -8.37 -24.90 -0.54
C SER A 29 -7.94 -24.16 0.73
N HIS A 30 -6.98 -24.74 1.47
CA HIS A 30 -6.40 -24.10 2.65
C HIS A 30 -5.62 -22.82 2.29
N MET A 31 -4.83 -22.87 1.22
CA MET A 31 -4.06 -21.71 0.74
C MET A 31 -4.99 -20.62 0.17
N GLU A 32 -6.05 -21.00 -0.54
CA GLU A 32 -7.06 -20.07 -1.04
C GLU A 32 -7.76 -19.31 0.10
N LEU A 33 -8.13 -20.02 1.17
CA LEU A 33 -8.69 -19.40 2.38
C LEU A 33 -7.69 -18.42 3.01
N LYS A 34 -6.43 -18.80 3.11
CA LYS A 34 -5.37 -17.94 3.62
C LYS A 34 -5.17 -16.70 2.75
N LEU A 35 -5.19 -16.85 1.42
CA LEU A 35 -5.12 -15.75 0.47
C LEU A 35 -6.29 -14.77 0.67
N SER A 36 -7.51 -15.28 0.80
CA SER A 36 -8.70 -14.48 1.06
C SER A 36 -8.58 -13.68 2.35
N GLN A 37 -8.11 -14.30 3.44
CA GLN A 37 -7.88 -13.62 4.71
C GLN A 37 -6.80 -12.54 4.61
N MET A 38 -5.67 -12.82 3.97
CA MET A 38 -4.60 -11.85 3.78
C MET A 38 -5.03 -10.67 2.90
N THR A 39 -5.80 -10.94 1.85
CA THR A 39 -6.35 -9.91 0.97
C THR A 39 -7.35 -9.01 1.70
N SER A 40 -8.19 -9.59 2.57
CA SER A 40 -9.14 -8.81 3.37
C SER A 40 -8.42 -7.91 4.39
N LEU A 41 -7.37 -8.43 5.04
CA LEU A 41 -6.54 -7.64 5.97
C LEU A 41 -5.75 -6.54 5.25
N ALA A 42 -5.27 -6.80 4.04
CA ALA A 42 -4.59 -5.78 3.24
C ALA A 42 -5.55 -4.66 2.82
N LYS A 43 -6.78 -5.00 2.41
CA LYS A 43 -7.83 -4.00 2.11
C LYS A 43 -8.20 -3.15 3.31
N MET A 44 -8.38 -3.75 4.49
CA MET A 44 -8.67 -2.99 5.71
C MET A 44 -7.55 -2.00 6.06
N ALA A 45 -6.31 -2.34 5.75
CA ALA A 45 -5.17 -1.45 5.98
C ALA A 45 -5.05 -0.35 4.91
N ASP A 46 -5.54 -0.58 3.71
CA ASP A 46 -5.60 0.41 2.63
C ASP A 46 -6.74 1.40 2.86
N ASP A 47 -7.86 0.93 3.43
CA ASP A 47 -9.03 1.74 3.81
C ASP A 47 -8.79 2.59 5.08
N GLU A 48 -7.64 2.45 5.78
CA GLU A 48 -7.24 3.39 6.83
C GLU A 48 -7.13 4.79 6.23
N GLU A 49 -7.80 5.77 6.89
CA GLU A 49 -7.87 7.16 6.43
C GLU A 49 -6.49 7.69 6.04
N GLU A 50 -6.39 8.24 4.84
CA GLU A 50 -5.17 8.91 4.42
C GLU A 50 -4.82 10.01 5.43
N PRO A 51 -3.53 10.11 5.83
CA PRO A 51 -3.12 11.18 6.72
C PRO A 51 -3.51 12.54 6.13
N GLU A 52 -4.23 13.33 6.90
CA GLU A 52 -4.65 14.66 6.46
C GLU A 52 -3.45 15.51 6.01
N THR A 53 -3.60 16.15 4.87
CA THR A 53 -2.57 17.06 4.36
C THR A 53 -2.34 18.19 5.40
N PRO A 54 -1.08 18.43 5.79
CA PRO A 54 -0.82 19.40 6.85
C PRO A 54 -1.23 20.82 6.43
N GLU A 55 -2.14 21.41 7.18
CA GLU A 55 -2.51 22.81 6.96
C GLU A 55 -1.30 23.72 7.12
N LYS A 56 -1.12 24.61 6.13
CA LYS A 56 -0.07 25.64 6.17
C LYS A 56 -0.37 26.64 7.27
N THR A 57 0.62 26.93 8.10
CA THR A 57 0.47 27.94 9.14
C THR A 57 0.27 29.33 8.52
N LYS A 58 -0.66 30.11 9.09
CA LYS A 58 -0.91 31.50 8.69
C LYS A 58 0.20 32.48 9.11
N LEU A 59 1.27 31.96 9.75
CA LEU A 59 2.39 32.79 10.24
C LEU A 59 3.21 33.41 9.11
N VAL A 60 3.37 32.72 7.98
CA VAL A 60 4.12 33.23 6.84
C VAL A 60 3.45 34.45 6.22
N PRO A 61 2.17 34.40 5.82
CA PRO A 61 1.49 35.59 5.30
C PRO A 61 1.35 36.72 6.35
N ALA A 62 1.12 36.37 7.60
CA ALA A 62 1.08 37.38 8.68
C ALA A 62 2.43 38.09 8.87
N GLY A 63 3.54 37.33 8.82
CA GLY A 63 4.89 37.90 8.89
C GLY A 63 5.21 38.81 7.70
N ILE A 64 4.78 38.46 6.48
CA ILE A 64 4.94 39.34 5.29
C ILE A 64 4.19 40.64 5.46
N VAL A 65 2.93 40.57 5.89
CA VAL A 65 2.12 41.78 6.12
C VAL A 65 2.76 42.70 7.18
N LEU A 66 3.21 42.11 8.28
CA LEU A 66 3.85 42.90 9.38
C LEU A 66 5.16 43.52 8.91
N MET A 67 5.95 42.79 8.11
CA MET A 67 7.20 43.33 7.54
C MET A 67 6.93 44.50 6.59
N VAL A 68 5.92 44.41 5.72
CA VAL A 68 5.58 45.49 4.78
C VAL A 68 5.09 46.72 5.52
N ILE A 69 4.21 46.56 6.50
CA ILE A 69 3.71 47.68 7.33
C ILE A 69 4.87 48.35 8.08
N GLY A 70 5.78 47.57 8.67
CA GLY A 70 6.94 48.09 9.38
C GLY A 70 7.88 48.89 8.48
N LEU A 71 8.14 48.38 7.27
CA LEU A 71 9.00 49.07 6.27
C LEU A 71 8.34 50.36 5.78
N LEU A 72 7.04 50.36 5.54
CA LEU A 72 6.32 51.57 5.14
C LEU A 72 6.35 52.62 6.25
N ALA A 73 6.12 52.25 7.51
CA ALA A 73 6.19 53.17 8.66
C ALA A 73 7.60 53.77 8.81
N ALA A 74 8.65 52.94 8.68
CA ALA A 74 10.03 53.42 8.72
C ALA A 74 10.35 54.37 7.55
N ALA A 75 9.90 54.05 6.33
CA ALA A 75 10.11 54.89 5.15
C ALA A 75 9.40 56.27 5.31
N VAL A 76 8.15 56.25 5.76
CA VAL A 76 7.38 57.52 6.02
C VAL A 76 8.10 58.33 7.08
N ALA A 77 8.49 57.75 8.20
CA ALA A 77 9.22 58.44 9.26
C ALA A 77 10.52 59.07 8.75
N THR A 78 11.27 58.38 7.88
CA THR A 78 12.52 58.89 7.30
C THR A 78 12.25 60.08 6.37
N VAL A 79 11.25 60.02 5.49
CA VAL A 79 10.90 61.11 4.58
C VAL A 79 10.48 62.35 5.33
N PHE A 80 9.68 62.19 6.39
CA PHE A 80 9.26 63.35 7.20
C PHE A 80 10.37 63.92 8.06
N SER A 81 11.30 63.09 8.54
CA SER A 81 12.49 63.54 9.28
C SER A 81 13.48 64.37 8.43
N LEU A 82 13.56 64.07 7.12
CA LEU A 82 14.46 64.80 6.19
C LEU A 82 13.83 66.10 5.66
N ASN A 83 12.56 66.34 5.88
CA ASN A 83 11.85 67.50 5.34
C ASN A 83 11.71 68.62 6.41
N GLU A 84 12.69 69.55 6.43
CA GLU A 84 12.76 70.69 7.39
C GLU A 84 11.52 71.56 7.46
N LYS A 85 10.58 71.38 6.55
CA LYS A 85 9.33 72.21 6.47
C LYS A 85 8.28 71.82 7.53
N TYR A 86 8.42 70.60 8.10
CA TYR A 86 7.50 70.11 9.12
C TYR A 86 8.11 70.26 10.52
N ASN A 87 7.70 71.36 11.21
CA ASN A 87 8.11 71.66 12.55
C ASN A 87 7.47 70.77 13.63
N VAL A 88 7.39 69.42 13.31
CA VAL A 88 6.87 68.41 14.20
C VAL A 88 8.07 67.77 14.93
N LYS A 89 7.94 67.67 16.25
CA LYS A 89 8.97 67.20 17.18
C LYS A 89 9.74 66.02 16.61
N GLU A 90 11.00 66.20 16.23
CA GLU A 90 11.96 65.24 15.67
C GLU A 90 11.93 63.87 16.40
N ILE A 91 11.73 63.91 17.73
CA ILE A 91 11.62 62.75 18.60
C ILE A 91 10.48 61.79 18.19
N MET A 92 9.34 62.34 17.73
CA MET A 92 8.17 61.53 17.40
C MET A 92 8.39 60.69 16.12
N PHE A 93 9.03 61.26 15.11
CA PHE A 93 9.37 60.55 13.89
C PHE A 93 10.48 59.50 14.10
N LEU A 94 11.44 59.78 14.99
CA LEU A 94 12.48 58.86 15.38
C LEU A 94 11.88 57.64 16.10
N VAL A 95 10.92 57.83 17.00
CA VAL A 95 10.21 56.75 17.69
C VAL A 95 9.40 55.90 16.70
N VAL A 96 8.66 56.49 15.76
CA VAL A 96 7.90 55.80 14.73
C VAL A 96 8.82 55.01 13.79
N GLY A 97 9.97 55.56 13.41
CA GLY A 97 10.97 54.89 12.60
C GLY A 97 11.53 53.66 13.28
N ILE A 98 11.93 53.78 14.55
CA ILE A 98 12.44 52.63 15.35
C ILE A 98 11.37 51.56 15.50
N ALA A 99 10.10 51.95 15.80
CA ALA A 99 8.99 51.04 15.92
C ALA A 99 8.71 50.29 14.57
N GLY A 100 8.79 51.03 13.46
CA GLY A 100 8.66 50.42 12.12
C GLY A 100 9.73 49.38 11.81
N VAL A 101 10.99 49.65 12.12
CA VAL A 101 12.09 48.71 11.97
C VAL A 101 11.90 47.48 12.88
N ALA A 102 11.50 47.73 14.15
CA ALA A 102 11.22 46.60 15.07
C ALA A 102 10.08 45.71 14.56
N MET A 103 8.99 46.29 14.04
CA MET A 103 7.90 45.51 13.42
C MET A 103 8.35 44.75 12.19
N ALA A 104 9.18 45.34 11.33
CA ALA A 104 9.72 44.65 10.17
C ALA A 104 10.58 43.42 10.58
N LEU A 105 11.43 43.56 11.58
CA LEU A 105 12.24 42.47 12.13
C LEU A 105 11.37 41.39 12.74
N CYS A 106 10.34 41.73 13.50
CA CYS A 106 9.36 40.77 14.02
C CYS A 106 8.67 39.99 12.86
N GLY A 107 8.29 40.68 11.80
CA GLY A 107 7.71 40.08 10.61
C GLY A 107 8.65 39.04 9.94
N VAL A 108 9.93 39.35 9.83
CA VAL A 108 10.94 38.43 9.30
C VAL A 108 11.07 37.22 10.21
N VAL A 109 11.15 37.39 11.52
CA VAL A 109 11.23 36.23 12.48
C VAL A 109 10.02 35.34 12.36
N MET A 110 8.78 35.94 12.32
CA MET A 110 7.55 35.16 12.15
C MET A 110 7.55 34.38 10.82
N MET A 111 7.99 35.00 9.74
CA MET A 111 8.08 34.34 8.43
C MET A 111 9.04 33.17 8.46
N VAL A 112 10.27 33.34 8.99
CA VAL A 112 11.26 32.26 9.10
C VAL A 112 10.76 31.13 9.98
N TYR A 113 10.15 31.46 11.12
CA TYR A 113 9.57 30.47 12.02
C TYR A 113 8.41 29.71 11.35
N GLY A 114 7.53 30.42 10.65
CA GLY A 114 6.43 29.81 9.89
C GLY A 114 6.90 28.86 8.80
N ILE A 115 7.94 29.24 8.05
CA ILE A 115 8.55 28.36 7.04
C ILE A 115 9.15 27.10 7.68
N ARG A 116 9.90 27.25 8.78
CA ARG A 116 10.47 26.11 9.51
C ARG A 116 9.38 25.16 10.02
N LEU A 117 8.30 25.68 10.55
CA LEU A 117 7.18 24.91 11.07
C LEU A 117 6.46 24.15 9.94
N ASN A 118 6.19 24.83 8.82
CA ASN A 118 5.58 24.21 7.64
C ASN A 118 6.46 23.10 7.08
N ASN A 119 7.77 23.33 6.96
CA ASN A 119 8.71 22.32 6.49
C ASN A 119 8.79 21.09 7.44
N LYS A 120 8.72 21.33 8.76
CA LYS A 120 8.68 20.24 9.75
C LYS A 120 7.39 19.41 9.61
N LYS A 121 6.23 20.06 9.47
CA LYS A 121 4.95 19.37 9.25
C LYS A 121 4.96 18.58 7.94
N GLN A 122 5.45 19.17 6.87
CA GLN A 122 5.53 18.52 5.56
C GLN A 122 6.48 17.31 5.58
N ARG A 123 7.62 17.41 6.26
CA ARG A 123 8.53 16.26 6.41
C ARG A 123 7.92 15.12 7.24
N ALA A 124 7.17 15.46 8.29
CA ALA A 124 6.46 14.46 9.08
C ALA A 124 5.38 13.75 8.24
N TYR A 125 4.61 14.49 7.46
CA TYR A 125 3.62 13.95 6.53
C TYR A 125 4.25 13.01 5.49
N ILE A 126 5.34 13.43 4.84
CA ILE A 126 6.04 12.60 3.84
C ILE A 126 6.56 11.31 4.48
N ARG A 127 7.05 11.35 5.73
CA ARG A 127 7.48 10.13 6.44
C ARG A 127 6.32 9.18 6.70
N LEU A 128 5.20 9.70 7.18
CA LEU A 128 4.00 8.88 7.42
C LEU A 128 3.48 8.23 6.13
N MET A 129 3.48 8.98 5.02
CA MET A 129 3.10 8.43 3.72
C MET A 129 4.08 7.37 3.23
N ALA A 130 5.39 7.58 3.41
CA ALA A 130 6.39 6.58 3.05
C ALA A 130 6.28 5.31 3.90
N GLU A 131 6.06 5.44 5.21
CA GLU A 131 5.84 4.29 6.10
C GLU A 131 4.56 3.51 5.72
N ARG A 132 3.48 4.24 5.38
CA ARG A 132 2.24 3.61 4.90
C ARG A 132 2.47 2.84 3.60
N GLU A 133 3.12 3.47 2.61
CA GLU A 133 3.43 2.83 1.33
C GLU A 133 4.32 1.58 1.51
N GLU A 134 5.31 1.65 2.38
CA GLU A 134 6.16 0.50 2.71
C GLU A 134 5.36 -0.61 3.39
N ASN A 135 4.48 -0.29 4.34
CA ASN A 135 3.60 -1.26 5.00
C ASN A 135 2.64 -1.95 4.02
N ILE A 136 2.08 -1.21 3.05
CA ILE A 136 1.23 -1.76 2.00
C ILE A 136 2.04 -2.73 1.13
N LYS A 137 3.21 -2.32 0.64
CA LYS A 137 4.10 -3.17 -0.16
C LYS A 137 4.51 -4.44 0.58
N GLN A 138 4.84 -4.34 1.87
CA GLN A 138 5.20 -5.51 2.68
C GLN A 138 4.04 -6.52 2.82
N LYS A 139 2.79 -6.05 2.75
CA LYS A 139 1.61 -6.92 2.77
C LYS A 139 1.27 -7.49 1.39
N GLU A 140 1.57 -6.76 0.32
CA GLU A 140 1.31 -7.20 -1.06
C GLU A 140 2.26 -8.32 -1.52
N ILE A 141 3.54 -8.27 -1.13
CA ILE A 141 4.54 -9.27 -1.52
C ILE A 141 4.08 -10.71 -1.17
N PRO A 142 3.72 -11.04 0.09
CA PRO A 142 3.30 -12.39 0.44
C PRO A 142 1.97 -12.80 -0.20
N ILE A 143 1.10 -11.85 -0.54
CA ILE A 143 -0.13 -12.11 -1.30
C ILE A 143 0.21 -12.52 -2.73
N GLN A 144 1.16 -11.84 -3.36
CA GLN A 144 1.60 -12.16 -4.71
C GLN A 144 2.29 -13.53 -4.77
N GLU A 145 3.20 -13.80 -3.83
CA GLU A 145 3.86 -15.11 -3.71
C GLU A 145 2.84 -16.24 -3.52
N LEU A 146 1.84 -16.04 -2.69
CA LEU A 146 0.80 -17.04 -2.45
C LEU A 146 -0.08 -17.28 -3.68
N LYS A 147 -0.35 -16.26 -4.48
CA LYS A 147 -1.05 -16.39 -5.77
C LYS A 147 -0.25 -17.23 -6.76
N GLU A 148 1.05 -16.97 -6.87
CA GLU A 148 1.93 -17.73 -7.76
C GLU A 148 2.03 -19.21 -7.34
N GLN A 149 2.08 -19.49 -6.04
CA GLN A 149 2.04 -20.83 -5.51
C GLN A 149 0.71 -21.54 -5.84
N LEU A 150 -0.42 -20.84 -5.67
CA LEU A 150 -1.74 -21.36 -6.02
C LEU A 150 -1.85 -21.71 -7.50
N GLU A 151 -1.34 -20.86 -8.40
CA GLU A 151 -1.33 -21.13 -9.84
C GLU A 151 -0.48 -22.37 -10.17
N GLN A 152 0.69 -22.54 -9.53
CA GLN A 152 1.53 -23.71 -9.71
C GLN A 152 0.82 -24.98 -9.22
N ILE A 153 0.20 -24.95 -8.05
CA ILE A 153 -0.54 -26.09 -7.50
C ILE A 153 -1.72 -26.43 -8.41
N GLN A 154 -2.48 -25.43 -8.86
CA GLN A 154 -3.60 -25.62 -9.78
C GLN A 154 -3.17 -26.28 -11.09
N SER A 155 -2.06 -25.84 -11.67
CA SER A 155 -1.46 -26.46 -12.85
C SER A 155 -1.06 -27.92 -12.60
N GLY A 156 -0.48 -28.19 -11.43
CA GLY A 156 -0.12 -29.54 -11.01
C GLY A 156 -1.35 -30.45 -10.85
N ILE A 157 -2.43 -29.96 -10.23
CA ILE A 157 -3.69 -30.69 -10.11
C ILE A 157 -4.23 -31.03 -11.49
N THR A 158 -4.32 -30.05 -12.39
CA THR A 158 -4.85 -30.26 -13.75
C THR A 158 -4.01 -31.30 -14.53
N SER A 159 -2.70 -31.29 -14.37
CA SER A 159 -1.81 -32.29 -15.00
C SER A 159 -2.09 -33.69 -14.45
N MET A 160 -2.20 -33.82 -13.12
CA MET A 160 -2.50 -35.13 -12.50
C MET A 160 -3.90 -35.66 -12.88
N GLU A 161 -4.89 -34.80 -12.93
CA GLU A 161 -6.25 -35.15 -13.37
C GLU A 161 -6.25 -35.63 -14.82
N HIS A 162 -5.50 -34.93 -15.69
CA HIS A 162 -5.35 -35.35 -17.07
C HIS A 162 -4.70 -36.75 -17.21
N GLU A 163 -3.68 -37.02 -16.42
CA GLU A 163 -3.04 -38.37 -16.41
C GLU A 163 -4.02 -39.44 -15.94
N VAL A 164 -4.82 -39.16 -14.90
CA VAL A 164 -5.85 -40.09 -14.40
C VAL A 164 -6.94 -40.30 -15.44
N SER A 165 -7.42 -39.22 -16.08
CA SER A 165 -8.40 -39.32 -17.18
C SER A 165 -7.87 -40.18 -18.33
N GLN A 166 -6.64 -39.92 -18.80
CA GLN A 166 -6.01 -40.71 -19.85
C GLN A 166 -5.90 -42.21 -19.50
N PHE A 167 -5.64 -42.52 -18.23
CA PHE A 167 -5.63 -43.90 -17.77
C PHE A 167 -7.00 -44.55 -17.95
N PHE A 168 -8.09 -43.93 -17.49
CA PHE A 168 -9.44 -44.48 -17.66
C PHE A 168 -9.86 -44.55 -19.13
N ASP A 169 -9.52 -43.54 -19.93
CA ASP A 169 -9.79 -43.51 -21.37
C ASP A 169 -9.11 -44.69 -22.11
N SER A 170 -7.91 -45.11 -21.68
CA SER A 170 -7.19 -46.27 -22.25
C SER A 170 -7.93 -47.59 -22.08
N PHE A 171 -8.86 -47.66 -21.11
CA PHE A 171 -9.75 -48.78 -20.86
C PHE A 171 -11.18 -48.54 -21.34
N SER A 172 -11.43 -47.47 -22.10
CA SER A 172 -12.76 -47.06 -22.58
C SER A 172 -13.78 -46.84 -21.44
N ILE A 173 -13.31 -46.32 -20.31
CA ILE A 173 -14.13 -46.01 -19.13
C ILE A 173 -14.26 -44.53 -19.05
N GLU A 174 -15.49 -44.02 -19.23
CA GLU A 174 -15.82 -42.63 -18.89
C GLU A 174 -15.94 -42.55 -17.37
N ALA A 175 -15.10 -41.70 -16.76
CA ALA A 175 -15.12 -41.47 -15.32
C ALA A 175 -14.93 -39.99 -15.05
N ASP A 176 -15.86 -39.42 -14.29
CA ASP A 176 -15.70 -38.11 -13.68
C ASP A 176 -14.86 -38.20 -12.42
N GLU A 177 -14.26 -37.08 -12.02
CA GLU A 177 -13.40 -37.01 -10.83
C GLU A 177 -14.02 -37.63 -9.58
N SER A 178 -15.31 -37.39 -9.34
CA SER A 178 -16.06 -37.93 -8.21
C SER A 178 -16.20 -39.45 -8.25
N GLN A 179 -15.98 -40.09 -9.41
CA GLN A 179 -16.15 -41.50 -9.67
C GLN A 179 -14.80 -42.25 -9.77
N TYR A 180 -13.67 -41.56 -9.75
CA TYR A 180 -12.35 -42.19 -9.95
C TYR A 180 -12.08 -43.35 -8.99
N GLN A 181 -12.41 -43.22 -7.71
CA GLN A 181 -12.20 -44.27 -6.73
C GLN A 181 -13.14 -45.49 -6.99
N GLU A 182 -14.40 -45.22 -7.30
CA GLU A 182 -15.39 -46.27 -7.60
C GLU A 182 -15.01 -47.03 -8.86
N LYS A 183 -14.64 -46.31 -9.92
CA LYS A 183 -14.21 -46.93 -11.18
C LYS A 183 -12.91 -47.70 -11.06
N LEU A 184 -11.99 -47.22 -10.25
CA LEU A 184 -10.77 -47.97 -9.95
C LEU A 184 -11.05 -49.27 -9.21
N TYR A 185 -12.00 -49.27 -8.27
CA TYR A 185 -12.43 -50.48 -7.58
C TYR A 185 -13.14 -51.46 -8.52
N GLU A 186 -14.00 -50.97 -9.43
CA GLU A 186 -14.61 -51.80 -10.47
C GLU A 186 -13.57 -52.49 -11.36
N LEU A 187 -12.54 -51.76 -11.78
CA LEU A 187 -11.42 -52.31 -12.54
C LEU A 187 -10.67 -53.39 -11.76
N ARG A 188 -10.42 -53.18 -10.46
CA ARG A 188 -9.73 -54.13 -9.59
C ARG A 188 -10.53 -55.42 -9.37
N THR A 189 -11.85 -55.33 -9.39
CA THR A 189 -12.71 -56.55 -9.25
C THR A 189 -12.84 -57.33 -10.55
N LYS A 190 -12.47 -56.74 -11.70
CA LYS A 190 -12.45 -57.39 -13.01
C LYS A 190 -11.04 -57.94 -13.40
N ALA A 191 -9.99 -57.51 -12.69
CA ALA A 191 -8.61 -58.00 -12.87
C ALA A 191 -8.38 -59.29 -12.15
#